data_d8b5c3d25eea54545d73909ff0fb5a08
#
_entry.id   d8b5c3d25eea54545d73909ff0fb5a08
#
_cell.length_a   1.000
_cell.length_b   1.000
_cell.length_c   1.000
_cell.angle_alpha   90.00
_cell.angle_beta   90.00
_cell.angle_gamma   90.00
#
_symmetry.space_group_name_H-M   'P 1'
#
loop_
_entity.id
_entity.type
_entity.pdbx_description
1 polymer ?
#
loop_
_entity_poly.entity_id
_entity_poly.type
_entity_poly.pdbx_seq_one_letter_code
_entity_poly.pdbx_strand_id
1 'polypeptide(L)'
;SLLPKYRGAAPIQWAVLNGDKITGVTTMYMDVGMDTGDMILKEEVQIGEDETTGELWERLSVIGGNLLVRTLDEIENGTVKRIPQGEDFTIAPMLSKEMAKIDWQSKNAKEIKNLVRGLNPIMGAYSLFDGKKIKFWKVRAFDEDDVELGKVLGNMDFSDKEAGDVLLADSKKGLFIKTVQGVISVEEIQGENAKRMNVGDFLRGFSIEDGCFC
;
A
#
# COMPACT_ATOMS: atom_id res chain seq x y z
N SER A 1 -9.49 -4.46 11.70
CA SER A 1 -8.26 -4.03 12.39
C SER A 1 -8.09 -4.72 13.73
N LEU A 2 -6.89 -4.61 14.30
CA LEU A 2 -6.60 -5.00 15.67
C LEU A 2 -6.91 -3.83 16.62
N LEU A 3 -8.18 -3.68 16.99
CA LEU A 3 -8.58 -2.62 17.90
C LEU A 3 -7.77 -2.67 19.21
N PRO A 4 -7.42 -1.51 19.79
CA PRO A 4 -7.92 -0.16 19.50
C PRO A 4 -7.21 0.58 18.37
N LYS A 5 -6.27 -0.05 17.67
CA LYS A 5 -5.60 0.58 16.52
C LYS A 5 -6.52 0.64 15.30
N TYR A 6 -6.39 1.72 14.54
CA TYR A 6 -7.10 1.90 13.27
C TYR A 6 -8.63 1.89 13.40
N ARG A 7 -9.19 2.62 14.38
CA ARG A 7 -10.62 2.90 14.41
C ARG A 7 -11.04 3.74 13.21
N GLY A 8 -12.09 3.36 12.49
CA GLY A 8 -12.63 4.19 11.41
C GLY A 8 -12.85 3.50 10.08
N ALA A 9 -12.85 4.29 9.00
CA ALA A 9 -13.40 3.88 7.71
C ALA A 9 -12.46 3.03 6.84
N ALA A 10 -11.12 3.11 7.03
CA ALA A 10 -10.15 2.49 6.14
C ALA A 10 -9.03 1.73 6.86
N PRO A 11 -9.33 0.89 7.87
CA PRO A 11 -8.31 0.26 8.71
C PRO A 11 -7.34 -0.65 7.95
N ILE A 12 -7.81 -1.38 6.94
CA ILE A 12 -6.98 -2.30 6.16
C ILE A 12 -5.98 -1.51 5.31
N GLN A 13 -6.47 -0.47 4.63
CA GLN A 13 -5.65 0.40 3.81
C GLN A 13 -4.55 1.08 4.64
N TRP A 14 -4.91 1.64 5.79
CA TRP A 14 -3.94 2.32 6.65
C TRP A 14 -2.86 1.40 7.21
N ALA A 15 -3.19 0.15 7.55
CA ALA A 15 -2.19 -0.84 7.96
C ALA A 15 -1.17 -1.10 6.83
N VAL A 16 -1.63 -1.22 5.57
CA VAL A 16 -0.75 -1.42 4.42
C VAL A 16 0.05 -0.15 4.09
N LEU A 17 -0.59 1.02 4.09
CA LEU A 17 0.05 2.33 3.83
C LEU A 17 1.17 2.63 4.82
N ASN A 18 0.97 2.30 6.10
CA ASN A 18 1.95 2.49 7.15
C ASN A 18 3.07 1.44 7.14
N GLY A 19 2.95 0.39 6.31
CA GLY A 19 3.93 -0.68 6.23
C GLY A 19 3.93 -1.61 7.44
N ASP A 20 2.80 -1.73 8.13
CA ASP A 20 2.65 -2.66 9.24
C ASP A 20 2.90 -4.09 8.75
N LYS A 21 3.53 -4.89 9.60
CA LYS A 21 3.79 -6.31 9.32
C LYS A 21 2.65 -7.21 9.76
N ILE A 22 1.82 -6.74 10.68
CA ILE A 22 0.73 -7.49 11.29
C ILE A 22 -0.52 -6.60 11.31
N THR A 23 -1.63 -7.20 10.94
CA THR A 23 -2.98 -6.65 11.11
C THR A 23 -3.91 -7.76 11.60
N GLY A 24 -5.22 -7.58 11.51
CA GLY A 24 -6.16 -8.64 11.89
C GLY A 24 -7.59 -8.18 11.91
N VAL A 25 -8.41 -9.00 12.53
CA VAL A 25 -9.83 -8.74 12.73
C VAL A 25 -10.14 -8.74 14.23
N THR A 26 -10.99 -7.83 14.66
CA THR A 26 -11.51 -7.76 16.02
C THR A 26 -13.02 -7.79 15.96
N THR A 27 -13.66 -8.70 16.69
CA THR A 27 -15.09 -8.62 17.00
C THR A 27 -15.29 -7.77 18.25
N MET A 28 -16.35 -6.95 18.27
CA MET A 28 -16.65 -6.06 19.38
C MET A 28 -18.15 -5.87 19.56
N TYR A 29 -18.58 -5.43 20.72
CA TYR A 29 -19.92 -4.91 20.92
C TYR A 29 -20.06 -3.52 20.29
N MET A 30 -21.23 -3.25 19.73
CA MET A 30 -21.52 -1.89 19.24
C MET A 30 -21.65 -0.91 20.40
N ASP A 31 -21.13 0.30 20.20
CA ASP A 31 -21.25 1.41 21.13
C ASP A 31 -21.56 2.71 20.37
N VAL A 32 -21.77 3.82 21.09
CA VAL A 32 -22.16 5.12 20.50
C VAL A 32 -21.05 5.71 19.62
N GLY A 33 -19.79 5.50 20.01
CA GLY A 33 -18.64 5.99 19.26
C GLY A 33 -18.24 5.04 18.12
N MET A 34 -17.47 5.58 17.16
CA MET A 34 -16.94 4.80 16.05
C MET A 34 -15.87 3.83 16.57
N ASP A 35 -16.14 2.54 16.44
CA ASP A 35 -15.25 1.44 16.84
C ASP A 35 -14.77 1.52 18.30
N THR A 36 -15.60 2.02 19.22
CA THR A 36 -15.23 2.23 20.63
C THR A 36 -15.71 1.15 21.58
N GLY A 37 -16.58 0.25 21.12
CA GLY A 37 -17.16 -0.80 21.97
C GLY A 37 -16.17 -1.82 22.51
N ASP A 38 -16.57 -2.54 23.56
CA ASP A 38 -15.76 -3.58 24.16
C ASP A 38 -15.41 -4.67 23.16
N MET A 39 -14.12 -5.00 23.07
CA MET A 39 -13.64 -6.08 22.21
C MET A 39 -14.02 -7.44 22.80
N ILE A 40 -14.20 -8.43 21.92
CA ILE A 40 -14.56 -9.81 22.29
C ILE A 40 -13.39 -10.73 21.89
N LEU A 41 -13.21 -10.94 20.60
CA LEU A 41 -12.12 -11.79 20.07
C LEU A 41 -11.28 -11.01 19.07
N LYS A 42 -10.04 -11.43 18.93
CA LYS A 42 -9.10 -10.94 17.90
C LYS A 42 -8.43 -12.10 17.22
N GLU A 43 -8.15 -11.91 15.94
CA GLU A 43 -7.30 -12.82 15.17
C GLU A 43 -6.28 -12.02 14.39
N GLU A 44 -4.98 -12.30 14.64
CA GLU A 44 -3.86 -11.61 14.01
C GLU A 44 -3.47 -12.27 12.70
N VAL A 45 -3.05 -11.46 11.74
CA VAL A 45 -2.65 -11.89 10.40
C VAL A 45 -1.41 -11.12 9.98
N GLN A 46 -0.41 -11.82 9.48
CA GLN A 46 0.74 -11.17 8.86
C GLN A 46 0.36 -10.56 7.51
N ILE A 47 0.83 -9.35 7.24
CA ILE A 47 0.71 -8.71 5.93
C ILE A 47 1.91 -9.13 5.10
N GLY A 48 1.65 -9.69 3.91
CA GLY A 48 2.71 -10.05 2.96
C GLY A 48 3.47 -8.82 2.46
N GLU A 49 4.74 -8.98 2.13
CA GLU A 49 5.60 -7.87 1.74
C GLU A 49 5.10 -7.15 0.48
N ASP A 50 4.55 -7.89 -0.48
CA ASP A 50 3.99 -7.39 -1.73
C ASP A 50 2.46 -7.40 -1.76
N GLU A 51 1.83 -7.87 -0.67
CA GLU A 51 0.38 -8.02 -0.58
C GLU A 51 -0.32 -6.65 -0.70
N THR A 52 -1.26 -6.58 -1.61
CA THR A 52 -2.10 -5.39 -1.81
C THR A 52 -3.25 -5.34 -0.79
N THR A 53 -3.82 -4.16 -0.62
CA THR A 53 -5.04 -4.01 0.20
C THR A 53 -6.18 -4.91 -0.29
N GLY A 54 -6.32 -5.11 -1.61
CA GLY A 54 -7.37 -5.98 -2.16
C GLY A 54 -7.19 -7.44 -1.73
N GLU A 55 -5.99 -7.99 -1.89
CA GLU A 55 -5.67 -9.37 -1.49
C GLU A 55 -5.83 -9.56 0.02
N LEU A 56 -5.33 -8.60 0.81
CA LEU A 56 -5.48 -8.63 2.27
C LEU A 56 -6.95 -8.57 2.69
N TRP A 57 -7.78 -7.75 2.02
CA TRP A 57 -9.22 -7.67 2.29
C TRP A 57 -9.91 -9.01 2.05
N GLU A 58 -9.66 -9.65 0.91
CA GLU A 58 -10.25 -10.98 0.61
C GLU A 58 -9.90 -11.98 1.71
N ARG A 59 -8.64 -12.02 2.12
CA ARG A 59 -8.16 -12.91 3.17
C ARG A 59 -8.78 -12.59 4.54
N LEU A 60 -8.83 -11.32 4.92
CA LEU A 60 -9.43 -10.88 6.18
C LEU A 60 -10.95 -11.09 6.22
N SER A 61 -11.65 -11.06 5.08
CA SER A 61 -13.08 -11.32 5.05
C SER A 61 -13.43 -12.76 5.43
N VAL A 62 -12.63 -13.73 4.98
CA VAL A 62 -12.79 -15.14 5.37
C VAL A 62 -12.47 -15.37 6.85
N ILE A 63 -11.35 -14.81 7.31
CA ILE A 63 -10.94 -14.90 8.71
C ILE A 63 -11.97 -14.24 9.62
N GLY A 64 -12.45 -13.05 9.25
CA GLY A 64 -13.47 -12.33 10.00
C GLY A 64 -14.80 -13.06 10.09
N GLY A 65 -15.23 -13.72 9.01
CA GLY A 65 -16.41 -14.59 9.02
C GLY A 65 -16.28 -15.74 10.03
N ASN A 66 -15.15 -16.42 10.02
CA ASN A 66 -14.89 -17.52 10.97
C ASN A 66 -14.79 -17.00 12.42
N LEU A 67 -14.15 -15.85 12.63
CA LEU A 67 -14.05 -15.23 13.94
C LEU A 67 -15.41 -14.80 14.47
N LEU A 68 -16.29 -14.32 13.59
CA LEU A 68 -17.67 -13.92 13.96
C LEU A 68 -18.48 -15.14 14.45
N VAL A 69 -18.40 -16.28 13.75
CA VAL A 69 -19.08 -17.51 14.20
C VAL A 69 -18.62 -17.92 15.59
N ARG A 70 -17.31 -17.98 15.82
CA ARG A 70 -16.75 -18.28 17.16
C ARG A 70 -17.22 -17.28 18.21
N THR A 71 -17.30 -16.00 17.86
CA THR A 71 -17.78 -14.96 18.78
C THR A 71 -19.24 -15.19 19.18
N LEU A 72 -20.08 -15.57 18.21
CA LEU A 72 -21.51 -15.86 18.48
C LEU A 72 -21.66 -17.09 19.36
N ASP A 73 -20.89 -18.15 19.13
CA ASP A 73 -20.86 -19.35 19.96
C ASP A 73 -20.48 -19.02 21.41
N GLU A 74 -19.46 -18.17 21.62
CA GLU A 74 -19.09 -17.74 22.98
C GLU A 74 -20.15 -16.89 23.67
N ILE A 75 -20.85 -16.03 22.92
CA ILE A 75 -21.96 -15.23 23.44
C ILE A 75 -23.13 -16.15 23.85
N GLU A 76 -23.50 -17.12 23.02
CA GLU A 76 -24.60 -18.06 23.29
C GLU A 76 -24.29 -18.93 24.50
N ASN A 77 -23.06 -19.39 24.64
CA ASN A 77 -22.60 -20.20 25.77
C ASN A 77 -22.34 -19.39 27.07
N GLY A 78 -22.43 -18.06 26.99
CA GLY A 78 -22.17 -17.19 28.15
C GLY A 78 -20.70 -17.15 28.60
N THR A 79 -19.76 -17.54 27.74
CA THR A 79 -18.31 -17.62 28.04
C THR A 79 -17.54 -16.37 27.61
N VAL A 80 -18.21 -15.46 26.89
CA VAL A 80 -17.61 -14.25 26.36
C VAL A 80 -17.02 -13.37 27.45
N LYS A 81 -15.83 -12.83 27.18
CA LYS A 81 -15.20 -11.79 28.01
C LYS A 81 -15.22 -10.47 27.27
N ARG A 82 -15.78 -9.45 27.90
CA ARG A 82 -15.76 -8.08 27.38
C ARG A 82 -14.44 -7.43 27.79
N ILE A 83 -13.70 -6.93 26.79
CA ILE A 83 -12.39 -6.29 26.99
C ILE A 83 -12.56 -4.82 26.63
N PRO A 84 -12.65 -3.90 27.60
CA PRO A 84 -12.73 -2.47 27.32
C PRO A 84 -11.51 -2.01 26.51
N GLN A 85 -11.75 -1.11 25.56
CA GLN A 85 -10.66 -0.48 24.82
C GLN A 85 -10.05 0.64 25.66
N GLY A 86 -8.72 0.67 25.74
CA GLY A 86 -7.99 1.75 26.40
C GLY A 86 -7.98 3.07 25.61
N GLU A 87 -7.30 4.07 26.18
CA GLU A 87 -7.17 5.39 25.57
C GLU A 87 -6.09 5.44 24.46
N ASP A 88 -5.22 4.45 24.38
CA ASP A 88 -4.19 4.33 23.32
C ASP A 88 -4.80 3.74 22.04
N PHE A 89 -5.39 4.60 21.23
CA PHE A 89 -6.00 4.24 19.96
C PHE A 89 -5.44 5.06 18.80
N THR A 90 -5.57 4.54 17.58
CA THR A 90 -5.29 5.28 16.35
C THR A 90 -6.51 5.34 15.45
N ILE A 91 -6.59 6.40 14.65
CA ILE A 91 -7.70 6.59 13.71
C ILE A 91 -7.27 6.18 12.30
N ALA A 92 -8.17 5.55 11.57
CA ALA A 92 -8.05 5.21 10.16
C ALA A 92 -9.12 5.96 9.34
N PRO A 93 -8.89 7.23 9.02
CA PRO A 93 -9.87 8.04 8.31
C PRO A 93 -10.11 7.52 6.89
N MET A 94 -11.21 7.96 6.28
CA MET A 94 -11.48 7.69 4.87
C MET A 94 -10.37 8.24 3.99
N LEU A 95 -9.97 7.47 2.97
CA LEU A 95 -8.94 7.91 2.01
C LEU A 95 -9.50 8.96 1.07
N SER A 96 -8.72 9.99 0.80
CA SER A 96 -9.02 11.01 -0.21
C SER A 96 -8.25 10.77 -1.51
N LYS A 97 -8.74 11.36 -2.61
CA LYS A 97 -8.08 11.23 -3.92
C LYS A 97 -6.71 11.92 -3.96
N GLU A 98 -6.53 12.93 -3.15
CA GLU A 98 -5.29 13.70 -3.02
C GLU A 98 -4.16 12.84 -2.47
N MET A 99 -4.49 11.92 -1.55
CA MET A 99 -3.52 10.99 -0.97
C MET A 99 -2.93 10.02 -2.00
N ALA A 100 -3.58 9.86 -3.16
CA ALA A 100 -3.10 8.96 -4.20
C ALA A 100 -1.99 9.59 -5.07
N LYS A 101 -1.75 10.89 -4.98
CA LYS A 101 -0.61 11.52 -5.65
C LYS A 101 0.68 11.14 -4.93
N ILE A 102 1.66 10.62 -5.69
CA ILE A 102 2.98 10.30 -5.15
C ILE A 102 3.71 11.61 -4.89
N ASP A 103 4.15 11.79 -3.67
CA ASP A 103 5.05 12.88 -3.27
C ASP A 103 6.49 12.35 -3.32
N TRP A 104 7.15 12.57 -4.46
CA TRP A 104 8.50 12.12 -4.69
C TRP A 104 9.51 12.80 -3.77
N GLN A 105 9.26 14.05 -3.38
CA GLN A 105 10.19 14.86 -2.61
C GLN A 105 10.21 14.51 -1.11
N SER A 106 9.22 13.75 -0.63
CA SER A 106 9.12 13.39 0.78
C SER A 106 9.19 11.90 1.07
N LYS A 107 8.94 11.05 0.05
CA LYS A 107 8.78 9.60 0.24
C LYS A 107 9.97 8.79 -0.27
N ASN A 108 10.43 7.85 0.55
CA ASN A 108 11.41 6.85 0.15
C ASN A 108 10.75 5.71 -0.68
N ALA A 109 11.58 4.83 -1.24
CA ALA A 109 11.12 3.74 -2.10
C ALA A 109 10.12 2.79 -1.39
N LYS A 110 10.34 2.47 -0.11
CA LYS A 110 9.44 1.60 0.67
C LYS A 110 8.10 2.26 0.94
N GLU A 111 8.07 3.56 1.23
CA GLU A 111 6.84 4.32 1.43
C GLU A 111 6.03 4.46 0.14
N ILE A 112 6.70 4.65 -1.01
CA ILE A 112 6.01 4.66 -2.32
C ILE A 112 5.46 3.27 -2.65
N LYS A 113 6.22 2.19 -2.42
CA LYS A 113 5.72 0.82 -2.55
C LYS A 113 4.47 0.59 -1.69
N ASN A 114 4.49 1.02 -0.43
CA ASN A 114 3.35 0.91 0.46
C ASN A 114 2.15 1.73 -0.02
N LEU A 115 2.37 2.93 -0.54
CA LEU A 115 1.32 3.75 -1.14
C LEU A 115 0.66 3.05 -2.34
N VAL A 116 1.48 2.50 -3.25
CA VAL A 116 1.00 1.79 -4.44
C VAL A 116 0.17 0.57 -4.06
N ARG A 117 0.68 -0.32 -3.20
CA ARG A 117 -0.02 -1.54 -2.78
C ARG A 117 -1.20 -1.25 -1.83
N GLY A 118 -1.10 -0.19 -1.02
CA GLY A 118 -2.15 0.24 -0.08
C GLY A 118 -3.38 0.82 -0.77
N LEU A 119 -3.21 1.43 -1.95
CA LEU A 119 -4.30 1.98 -2.75
C LEU A 119 -4.80 1.05 -3.87
N ASN A 120 -4.20 -0.13 -4.02
CA ASN A 120 -4.59 -1.13 -5.01
C ASN A 120 -5.65 -2.08 -4.40
N PRO A 121 -6.82 -2.32 -5.05
CA PRO A 121 -7.18 -1.94 -6.43
C PRO A 121 -8.06 -0.67 -6.55
N ILE A 122 -8.41 -0.01 -5.46
CA ILE A 122 -9.53 0.96 -5.44
C ILE A 122 -9.18 2.27 -6.15
N MET A 123 -8.01 2.88 -5.81
CA MET A 123 -7.67 4.23 -6.29
C MET A 123 -6.48 4.21 -7.25
N GLY A 124 -5.44 3.43 -6.93
CA GLY A 124 -4.15 3.44 -7.59
C GLY A 124 -3.35 4.72 -7.31
N ALA A 125 -2.11 4.58 -6.85
CA ALA A 125 -1.21 5.72 -6.72
C ALA A 125 -0.89 6.32 -8.10
N TYR A 126 -0.67 7.62 -8.18
CA TYR A 126 -0.37 8.27 -9.44
C TYR A 126 0.64 9.40 -9.31
N SER A 127 1.25 9.71 -10.43
CA SER A 127 2.07 10.91 -10.61
C SER A 127 1.78 11.53 -11.99
N LEU A 128 2.33 12.71 -12.25
CA LEU A 128 2.29 13.34 -13.54
C LEU A 128 3.63 13.18 -14.26
N PHE A 129 3.59 12.89 -15.54
CA PHE A 129 4.73 12.91 -16.42
C PHE A 129 4.34 13.71 -17.68
N ASP A 130 5.04 14.81 -17.95
CA ASP A 130 4.68 15.77 -19.01
C ASP A 130 3.22 16.21 -18.96
N GLY A 131 2.71 16.47 -17.74
CA GLY A 131 1.33 16.87 -17.48
C GLY A 131 0.29 15.76 -17.65
N LYS A 132 0.66 14.56 -18.08
CA LYS A 132 -0.23 13.41 -18.21
C LYS A 132 -0.26 12.59 -16.93
N LYS A 133 -1.44 12.17 -16.51
CA LYS A 133 -1.62 11.34 -15.32
C LYS A 133 -1.25 9.89 -15.62
N ILE A 134 -0.29 9.37 -14.83
CA ILE A 134 0.15 7.98 -14.91
C ILE A 134 -0.09 7.32 -13.56
N LYS A 135 -0.79 6.18 -13.54
CA LYS A 135 -1.03 5.38 -12.34
C LYS A 135 -0.02 4.24 -12.24
N PHE A 136 0.40 4.00 -11.02
CA PHE A 136 1.28 2.90 -10.64
C PHE A 136 0.44 1.86 -9.88
N TRP A 137 0.49 0.60 -10.34
CA TRP A 137 -0.29 -0.48 -9.78
C TRP A 137 0.55 -1.53 -9.09
N LYS A 138 1.79 -1.70 -9.54
CA LYS A 138 2.75 -2.60 -8.93
C LYS A 138 4.17 -2.07 -9.12
N VAL A 139 4.92 -1.99 -8.02
CA VAL A 139 6.31 -1.52 -8.00
C VAL A 139 7.13 -2.37 -7.03
N ARG A 140 8.44 -2.46 -7.29
CA ARG A 140 9.43 -2.98 -6.35
C ARG A 140 10.26 -1.81 -5.80
N ALA A 141 10.64 -1.91 -4.53
CA ALA A 141 11.52 -0.94 -3.88
C ALA A 141 12.90 -1.55 -3.71
N PHE A 142 13.93 -0.77 -3.99
CA PHE A 142 15.33 -1.14 -3.84
C PHE A 142 16.04 -0.12 -2.98
N ASP A 143 16.93 -0.57 -2.11
CA ASP A 143 17.93 0.27 -1.50
C ASP A 143 19.01 0.60 -2.55
N GLU A 144 19.73 1.71 -2.41
CA GLU A 144 20.67 2.18 -3.48
C GLU A 144 21.85 1.23 -3.72
N ASP A 145 22.23 0.47 -2.71
CA ASP A 145 23.30 -0.54 -2.73
C ASP A 145 22.80 -1.96 -3.07
N ASP A 146 21.53 -2.09 -3.49
CA ASP A 146 20.95 -3.39 -3.81
C ASP A 146 21.65 -4.04 -5.02
N VAL A 147 22.06 -5.31 -4.84
CA VAL A 147 22.80 -6.06 -5.87
C VAL A 147 21.97 -6.29 -7.14
N GLU A 148 20.67 -6.49 -7.02
CA GLU A 148 19.78 -6.64 -8.18
C GLU A 148 19.66 -5.34 -8.96
N LEU A 149 19.52 -4.23 -8.25
CA LEU A 149 19.52 -2.89 -8.86
C LEU A 149 20.82 -2.64 -9.62
N GLY A 150 21.97 -2.93 -9.01
CA GLY A 150 23.28 -2.80 -9.64
C GLY A 150 23.45 -3.64 -10.91
N LYS A 151 22.86 -4.83 -10.99
CA LYS A 151 22.89 -5.65 -12.22
C LYS A 151 22.13 -5.00 -13.39
N VAL A 152 21.09 -4.24 -13.12
CA VAL A 152 20.26 -3.61 -14.16
C VAL A 152 20.80 -2.25 -14.55
N LEU A 153 21.12 -1.40 -13.57
CA LEU A 153 21.61 -0.02 -13.79
C LEU A 153 23.12 0.03 -14.06
N GLY A 154 23.86 -1.05 -13.76
CA GLY A 154 25.33 -1.06 -13.88
C GLY A 154 25.98 -0.13 -12.87
N ASN A 155 27.08 0.50 -13.29
CA ASN A 155 27.79 1.50 -12.47
C ASN A 155 27.24 2.92 -12.67
N MET A 156 25.93 3.06 -12.91
CA MET A 156 25.32 4.38 -13.07
C MET A 156 25.46 5.15 -11.75
N ASP A 157 26.13 6.29 -11.81
CA ASP A 157 26.10 7.27 -10.73
C ASP A 157 24.84 8.13 -10.91
N PHE A 158 24.00 8.13 -9.90
CA PHE A 158 22.76 8.95 -9.86
C PHE A 158 22.71 9.86 -8.64
N SER A 159 23.89 10.20 -8.10
CA SER A 159 24.00 11.13 -6.96
C SER A 159 23.54 12.54 -7.29
N ASP A 160 23.64 12.94 -8.55
CA ASP A 160 23.17 14.21 -9.12
C ASP A 160 21.71 14.21 -9.57
N LYS A 161 21.04 13.06 -9.49
CA LYS A 161 19.60 12.93 -9.84
C LYS A 161 18.70 13.30 -8.67
N GLU A 162 17.58 13.95 -8.98
CA GLU A 162 16.58 14.32 -7.99
C GLU A 162 15.49 13.24 -7.83
N ALA A 163 14.76 13.31 -6.74
CA ALA A 163 13.64 12.40 -6.51
C ALA A 163 12.52 12.66 -7.54
N GLY A 164 12.05 11.59 -8.19
CA GLY A 164 11.15 11.64 -9.34
C GLY A 164 11.85 11.48 -10.69
N ASP A 165 13.19 11.63 -10.75
CA ASP A 165 13.94 11.47 -12.00
C ASP A 165 13.93 10.01 -12.47
N VAL A 166 13.76 9.85 -13.78
CA VAL A 166 13.86 8.57 -14.45
C VAL A 166 15.34 8.20 -14.59
N LEU A 167 15.72 7.09 -13.98
CA LEU A 167 17.07 6.52 -14.08
C LEU A 167 17.23 5.63 -15.30
N LEU A 168 16.19 4.89 -15.64
CA LEU A 168 16.16 4.00 -16.80
C LEU A 168 14.71 3.84 -17.27
N ALA A 169 14.48 3.96 -18.56
CA ALA A 169 13.23 3.59 -19.22
C ALA A 169 13.53 2.76 -20.47
N ASP A 170 13.40 1.45 -20.34
CA ASP A 170 13.67 0.50 -21.42
C ASP A 170 12.63 -0.61 -21.42
N SER A 171 12.06 -0.92 -22.57
CA SER A 171 10.96 -1.88 -22.70
C SER A 171 11.32 -3.33 -22.29
N LYS A 172 12.62 -3.67 -22.21
CA LYS A 172 13.10 -4.98 -21.78
C LYS A 172 13.64 -4.97 -20.36
N LYS A 173 14.25 -3.86 -19.93
CA LYS A 173 14.87 -3.71 -18.60
C LYS A 173 13.92 -3.11 -17.56
N GLY A 174 12.90 -2.35 -17.98
CA GLY A 174 11.90 -1.74 -17.11
C GLY A 174 12.01 -0.23 -16.97
N LEU A 175 11.25 0.31 -16.03
CA LEU A 175 11.23 1.72 -15.65
C LEU A 175 11.72 1.85 -14.21
N PHE A 176 12.81 2.59 -14.01
CA PHE A 176 13.42 2.84 -12.71
C PHE A 176 13.39 4.34 -12.41
N ILE A 177 12.90 4.70 -11.23
CA ILE A 177 12.70 6.09 -10.81
C ILE A 177 13.37 6.28 -9.44
N LYS A 178 14.16 7.35 -9.33
CA LYS A 178 14.79 7.75 -8.07
C LYS A 178 13.75 8.25 -7.07
N THR A 179 13.97 7.96 -5.81
CA THR A 179 13.20 8.51 -4.68
C THR A 179 14.14 9.26 -3.74
N VAL A 180 13.62 9.88 -2.68
CA VAL A 180 14.51 10.57 -1.70
C VAL A 180 15.54 9.62 -1.09
N GLN A 181 15.19 8.34 -0.97
CA GLN A 181 16.08 7.28 -0.53
C GLN A 181 15.69 5.96 -1.21
N GLY A 182 16.58 5.41 -2.01
CA GLY A 182 16.36 4.21 -2.81
C GLY A 182 15.71 4.49 -4.17
N VAL A 183 15.36 3.42 -4.85
CA VAL A 183 14.84 3.42 -6.22
C VAL A 183 13.60 2.54 -6.29
N ILE A 184 12.59 2.94 -7.05
CA ILE A 184 11.50 2.05 -7.42
C ILE A 184 11.67 1.53 -8.85
N SER A 185 11.36 0.24 -9.03
CA SER A 185 11.14 -0.37 -10.34
C SER A 185 9.64 -0.56 -10.54
N VAL A 186 9.13 -0.09 -11.67
CA VAL A 186 7.70 -0.21 -12.00
C VAL A 186 7.46 -1.52 -12.73
N GLU A 187 6.46 -2.30 -12.27
CA GLU A 187 6.05 -3.56 -12.90
C GLU A 187 4.75 -3.40 -13.68
N GLU A 188 3.74 -2.72 -13.07
CA GLU A 188 2.46 -2.48 -13.71
C GLU A 188 2.07 -1.01 -13.62
N ILE A 189 1.59 -0.49 -14.74
CA ILE A 189 1.37 0.93 -14.98
C ILE A 189 0.10 1.15 -15.80
N GLN A 190 -0.45 2.35 -15.73
CA GLN A 190 -1.62 2.74 -16.51
C GLN A 190 -1.49 4.21 -16.90
N GLY A 191 -1.40 4.46 -18.20
CA GLY A 191 -1.48 5.81 -18.75
C GLY A 191 -2.90 6.39 -18.70
N GLU A 192 -3.01 7.68 -18.95
CA GLU A 192 -4.29 8.37 -19.03
C GLU A 192 -5.16 7.77 -20.15
N ASN A 193 -6.42 7.47 -19.82
CA ASN A 193 -7.39 6.82 -20.74
C ASN A 193 -6.94 5.45 -21.31
N ALA A 194 -5.94 4.81 -20.74
CA ALA A 194 -5.44 3.50 -21.13
C ALA A 194 -5.86 2.40 -20.17
N LYS A 195 -5.58 1.15 -20.52
CA LYS A 195 -5.74 -0.01 -19.62
C LYS A 195 -4.48 -0.18 -18.79
N ARG A 196 -4.62 -0.78 -17.60
CA ARG A 196 -3.52 -1.29 -16.80
C ARG A 196 -2.75 -2.34 -17.62
N MET A 197 -1.42 -2.24 -17.64
CA MET A 197 -0.56 -3.12 -18.41
C MET A 197 0.83 -3.26 -17.77
N ASN A 198 1.60 -4.23 -18.23
CA ASN A 198 3.00 -4.36 -17.85
C ASN A 198 3.80 -3.15 -18.35
N VAL A 199 4.79 -2.72 -17.57
CA VAL A 199 5.61 -1.55 -17.90
C VAL A 199 6.35 -1.69 -19.23
N GLY A 200 6.81 -2.89 -19.58
CA GLY A 200 7.49 -3.13 -20.87
C GLY A 200 6.56 -2.89 -22.09
N ASP A 201 5.27 -3.24 -21.95
CA ASP A 201 4.26 -2.98 -22.99
C ASP A 201 3.96 -1.48 -23.08
N PHE A 202 3.87 -0.81 -21.94
CA PHE A 202 3.66 0.62 -21.87
C PHE A 202 4.80 1.39 -22.56
N LEU A 203 6.05 1.05 -22.28
CA LEU A 203 7.23 1.71 -22.83
C LEU A 203 7.44 1.48 -24.34
N ARG A 204 6.77 0.49 -24.94
CA ARG A 204 6.77 0.35 -26.42
C ARG A 204 5.87 1.37 -27.13
N GLY A 205 4.88 1.90 -26.44
CA GLY A 205 3.91 2.85 -26.98
C GLY A 205 3.99 4.26 -26.39
N PHE A 206 4.76 4.44 -25.33
CA PHE A 206 4.89 5.70 -24.62
C PHE A 206 6.36 5.97 -24.29
N SER A 207 6.94 7.01 -24.90
CA SER A 207 8.31 7.41 -24.62
C SER A 207 8.39 8.10 -23.27
N ILE A 208 9.25 7.58 -22.39
CA ILE A 208 9.68 8.20 -21.15
C ILE A 208 11.19 8.39 -21.31
N GLU A 209 11.60 9.56 -21.84
CA GLU A 209 12.99 9.91 -22.02
C GLU A 209 13.32 11.08 -21.10
N ASP A 210 14.43 11.00 -20.38
CA ASP A 210 15.06 12.07 -19.57
C ASP A 210 14.06 13.03 -18.89
N GLY A 211 13.07 12.48 -18.16
CA GLY A 211 12.00 13.25 -17.52
C GLY A 211 11.93 13.00 -16.03
N CYS A 212 11.11 13.83 -15.38
CA CYS A 212 10.82 13.75 -13.96
C CYS A 212 9.32 13.52 -13.75
N PHE A 213 8.99 12.60 -12.88
CA PHE A 213 7.64 12.44 -12.34
C PHE A 213 7.40 13.48 -11.24
N CYS A 214 6.23 14.16 -11.25
CA CYS A 214 5.88 15.20 -10.29
C CYS A 214 4.44 15.11 -9.74
#